data_0a216795791c836b21083da2a1f68560
#
_entry.id   0a216795791c836b21083da2a1f68560
#
_cell.length_a   1.000
_cell.length_b   1.000
_cell.length_c   1.000
_cell.angle_alpha   90.00
_cell.angle_beta   90.00
_cell.angle_gamma   90.00
#
_symmetry.space_group_name_H-M   'P 1'
#
loop_
_entity.id
_entity.type
_entity.pdbx_description
1 polymer ?
#
loop_
_entity_poly.entity_id
_entity_poly.type
_entity_poly.pdbx_seq_one_letter_code
_entity_poly.pdbx_strand_id
1 'polypeptide(L)'
;MTKLTKQFQLGVCYYPEHWAEELGEDDYRRMRECGFTIIRVAEFAWSIFEPSEGEFHFDLFDRAIAAAHKHGLKVILGTPTATPPAWLTTKYPETLNAAQNGMVYQHGQRRHFTYNSPVYRKLAARIARQMAEYYKDHPAVIGWQIDNELNCEMNVFYSQADHIAFRSWLQEKYGTLEQLNHAWGAVFWNQTYSDWEQVYLTRPTVSNAPNPHQSLDEKRFFSDSAICSSRIASSSCGQQGGA
;
A
#
# COMPACT_ATOMS: atom_id res chain seq x y z
N MET A 1 -7.25 18.00 16.41
CA MET A 1 -8.20 18.01 15.26
C MET A 1 -8.01 19.32 14.52
N THR A 2 -7.35 19.30 13.38
CA THR A 2 -7.20 20.48 12.51
C THR A 2 -8.60 20.83 12.00
N LYS A 3 -9.04 22.06 12.25
CA LYS A 3 -10.31 22.56 11.70
C LYS A 3 -10.17 22.50 10.17
N LEU A 4 -10.89 21.57 9.54
CA LEU A 4 -11.11 21.60 8.11
C LEU A 4 -11.61 22.99 7.77
N THR A 5 -10.86 23.72 6.96
CA THR A 5 -11.23 25.07 6.55
C THR A 5 -12.55 24.98 5.80
N LYS A 6 -13.52 25.86 6.12
CA LYS A 6 -14.77 25.97 5.39
C LYS A 6 -14.61 26.46 3.93
N GLN A 7 -13.37 26.68 3.51
CA GLN A 7 -13.01 27.18 2.20
C GLN A 7 -12.73 26.01 1.25
N PHE A 8 -13.27 26.09 0.05
CA PHE A 8 -12.93 25.17 -1.04
C PHE A 8 -11.42 25.22 -1.31
N GLN A 9 -10.79 24.04 -1.39
CA GLN A 9 -9.37 23.91 -1.67
C GLN A 9 -9.20 23.30 -3.05
N LEU A 10 -8.38 23.94 -3.89
CA LEU A 10 -8.00 23.41 -5.20
C LEU A 10 -6.58 22.86 -5.10
N GLY A 11 -6.38 21.60 -5.47
CA GLY A 11 -5.09 20.92 -5.38
C GLY A 11 -4.69 20.19 -6.65
N VAL A 12 -3.39 19.88 -6.76
CA VAL A 12 -2.81 19.10 -7.85
C VAL A 12 -1.77 18.14 -7.29
N CYS A 13 -1.61 16.98 -7.96
CA CYS A 13 -0.47 16.09 -7.73
C CYS A 13 0.76 16.70 -8.41
N TYR A 14 1.87 16.74 -7.69
CA TYR A 14 3.14 17.24 -8.21
C TYR A 14 4.28 16.31 -7.81
N TYR A 15 5.16 16.03 -8.72
CA TYR A 15 6.25 15.07 -8.57
C TYR A 15 7.59 15.79 -8.76
N PRO A 16 8.13 16.46 -7.72
CA PRO A 16 9.38 17.20 -7.83
C PRO A 16 10.54 16.32 -8.29
N GLU A 17 10.49 15.03 -8.00
CA GLU A 17 11.48 14.05 -8.43
C GLU A 17 11.49 13.76 -9.94
N HIS A 18 10.50 14.21 -10.69
CA HIS A 18 10.41 14.00 -12.14
C HIS A 18 11.00 15.18 -12.94
N TRP A 19 11.31 16.30 -12.31
CA TRP A 19 11.67 17.54 -12.98
C TRP A 19 13.04 18.04 -12.52
N ALA A 20 13.68 18.84 -13.35
CA ALA A 20 14.88 19.58 -12.95
C ALA A 20 14.52 20.56 -11.82
N GLU A 21 15.36 20.66 -10.80
CA GLU A 21 15.08 21.44 -9.58
C GLU A 21 14.81 22.92 -9.89
N GLU A 22 15.45 23.46 -10.92
CA GLU A 22 15.32 24.87 -11.35
C GLU A 22 13.90 25.22 -11.83
N LEU A 23 13.12 24.21 -12.26
CA LEU A 23 11.73 24.41 -12.70
C LEU A 23 10.76 24.55 -11.53
N GLY A 24 11.09 24.02 -10.37
CA GLY A 24 10.19 23.94 -9.22
C GLY A 24 9.69 25.31 -8.75
N GLU A 25 10.55 26.32 -8.64
CA GLU A 25 10.16 27.67 -8.19
C GLU A 25 9.11 28.30 -9.15
N ASP A 26 9.29 28.16 -10.47
CA ASP A 26 8.35 28.69 -11.45
C ASP A 26 7.03 27.89 -11.45
N ASP A 27 7.08 26.58 -11.28
CA ASP A 27 5.89 25.73 -11.19
C ASP A 27 5.03 26.09 -9.98
N TYR A 28 5.60 26.26 -8.79
CA TYR A 28 4.85 26.65 -7.59
C TYR A 28 4.23 28.05 -7.73
N ARG A 29 4.96 29.00 -8.34
CA ARG A 29 4.43 30.31 -8.64
C ARG A 29 3.22 30.22 -9.57
N ARG A 30 3.33 29.49 -10.70
CA ARG A 30 2.24 29.29 -11.66
C ARG A 30 1.04 28.60 -11.04
N MET A 31 1.26 27.57 -10.20
CA MET A 31 0.18 26.91 -9.46
C MET A 31 -0.61 27.94 -8.63
N ARG A 32 0.08 28.83 -7.91
CA ARG A 32 -0.59 29.89 -7.14
C ARG A 32 -1.34 30.88 -8.00
N GLU A 33 -0.78 31.30 -9.11
CA GLU A 33 -1.45 32.19 -10.08
C GLU A 33 -2.71 31.57 -10.68
N CYS A 34 -2.71 30.24 -10.89
CA CYS A 34 -3.88 29.46 -11.31
C CYS A 34 -4.89 29.20 -10.18
N GLY A 35 -4.62 29.64 -8.95
CA GLY A 35 -5.54 29.50 -7.81
C GLY A 35 -5.39 28.21 -7.02
N PHE A 36 -4.39 27.37 -7.30
CA PHE A 36 -4.10 26.19 -6.46
C PHE A 36 -3.66 26.61 -5.06
N THR A 37 -4.10 25.86 -4.07
CA THR A 37 -3.81 26.09 -2.65
C THR A 37 -3.11 24.91 -1.98
N ILE A 38 -3.20 23.73 -2.60
CA ILE A 38 -2.64 22.48 -2.09
C ILE A 38 -1.89 21.76 -3.20
N ILE A 39 -0.78 21.10 -2.84
CA ILE A 39 -0.13 20.08 -3.67
C ILE A 39 -0.09 18.77 -2.90
N ARG A 40 -0.13 17.65 -3.64
CA ARG A 40 0.17 16.32 -3.11
C ARG A 40 1.46 15.81 -3.74
N VAL A 41 2.37 15.32 -2.91
CA VAL A 41 3.70 14.87 -3.32
C VAL A 41 4.09 13.56 -2.64
N ALA A 42 5.12 12.90 -3.14
CA ALA A 42 5.86 11.80 -2.50
C ALA A 42 5.27 10.40 -2.61
N GLU A 43 4.06 10.18 -3.09
CA GLU A 43 3.36 8.89 -3.05
C GLU A 43 4.05 7.74 -3.81
N PHE A 44 5.06 8.04 -4.64
CA PHE A 44 5.83 7.04 -5.38
C PHE A 44 7.35 7.12 -5.15
N ALA A 45 7.79 7.87 -4.15
CA ALA A 45 9.18 8.26 -3.97
C ALA A 45 9.96 7.40 -2.95
N TRP A 46 9.58 6.13 -2.72
CA TRP A 46 10.24 5.31 -1.69
C TRP A 46 11.75 5.19 -1.91
N SER A 47 12.19 4.92 -3.14
CA SER A 47 13.62 4.81 -3.46
C SER A 47 14.42 6.10 -3.27
N ILE A 48 13.74 7.27 -3.25
CA ILE A 48 14.36 8.57 -2.97
C ILE A 48 14.51 8.77 -1.46
N PHE A 49 13.46 8.47 -0.70
CA PHE A 49 13.51 8.54 0.76
C PHE A 49 14.42 7.47 1.38
N GLU A 50 14.48 6.30 0.78
CA GLU A 50 15.26 5.16 1.28
C GLU A 50 15.95 4.44 0.11
N PRO A 51 17.06 4.99 -0.42
CA PRO A 51 17.79 4.42 -1.56
C PRO A 51 18.43 3.06 -1.24
N SER A 52 18.78 2.83 0.01
CA SER A 52 19.18 1.53 0.56
C SER A 52 18.53 1.31 1.91
N GLU A 53 18.39 0.04 2.31
CA GLU A 53 17.66 -0.32 3.53
C GLU A 53 18.19 0.36 4.79
N GLY A 54 17.36 1.20 5.40
CA GLY A 54 17.67 1.92 6.64
C GLY A 54 18.43 3.23 6.45
N GLU A 55 18.75 3.60 5.23
CA GLU A 55 19.39 4.87 4.89
C GLU A 55 18.33 5.85 4.38
N PHE A 56 18.04 6.90 5.16
CA PHE A 56 16.96 7.84 4.88
C PHE A 56 17.47 9.20 4.43
N HIS A 57 16.90 9.72 3.33
CA HIS A 57 17.22 11.00 2.72
C HIS A 57 15.95 11.81 2.53
N PHE A 58 15.93 13.04 3.00
CA PHE A 58 14.75 13.94 2.91
C PHE A 58 15.03 15.20 2.09
N ASP A 59 16.27 15.47 1.72
CA ASP A 59 16.75 16.74 1.16
C ASP A 59 15.93 17.23 -0.05
N LEU A 60 15.56 16.35 -0.99
CA LEU A 60 14.79 16.72 -2.16
C LEU A 60 13.41 17.24 -1.76
N PHE A 61 12.74 16.51 -0.88
CA PHE A 61 11.40 16.90 -0.44
C PHE A 61 11.43 18.06 0.55
N ASP A 62 12.49 18.25 1.33
CA ASP A 62 12.69 19.44 2.17
C ASP A 62 12.71 20.69 1.32
N ARG A 63 13.51 20.69 0.23
CA ARG A 63 13.56 21.82 -0.71
C ARG A 63 12.22 22.05 -1.41
N ALA A 64 11.58 20.98 -1.89
CA ALA A 64 10.28 21.05 -2.56
C ALA A 64 9.18 21.60 -1.65
N ILE A 65 9.10 21.11 -0.40
CA ILE A 65 8.10 21.54 0.57
C ILE A 65 8.37 22.99 1.03
N ALA A 66 9.64 23.38 1.23
CA ALA A 66 10.02 24.74 1.57
C ALA A 66 9.65 25.73 0.44
N ALA A 67 9.93 25.38 -0.82
CA ALA A 67 9.57 26.19 -1.97
C ALA A 67 8.04 26.29 -2.11
N ALA A 68 7.30 25.21 -1.98
CA ALA A 68 5.84 25.23 -1.98
C ALA A 68 5.29 26.14 -0.86
N HIS A 69 5.85 26.05 0.34
CA HIS A 69 5.47 26.89 1.48
C HIS A 69 5.73 28.36 1.23
N LYS A 70 6.89 28.71 0.66
CA LYS A 70 7.27 30.08 0.26
C LYS A 70 6.24 30.68 -0.69
N HIS A 71 5.69 29.90 -1.60
CA HIS A 71 4.63 30.31 -2.53
C HIS A 71 3.21 30.21 -1.94
N GLY A 72 3.06 29.90 -0.65
CA GLY A 72 1.78 29.85 0.05
C GLY A 72 0.94 28.62 -0.28
N LEU A 73 1.56 27.55 -0.81
CA LEU A 73 0.92 26.25 -1.01
C LEU A 73 0.99 25.43 0.28
N LYS A 74 -0.05 24.62 0.52
CA LYS A 74 -0.06 23.56 1.53
C LYS A 74 0.28 22.22 0.89
N VAL A 75 0.78 21.31 1.70
CA VAL A 75 1.28 20.02 1.22
C VAL A 75 0.52 18.86 1.88
N ILE A 76 0.08 17.92 1.06
CA ILE A 76 -0.34 16.58 1.49
C ILE A 76 0.79 15.63 1.09
N LEU A 77 1.34 14.91 2.06
CA LEU A 77 2.36 13.89 1.81
C LEU A 77 1.71 12.53 1.57
N GLY A 78 2.10 11.88 0.47
CA GLY A 78 1.76 10.49 0.20
C GLY A 78 2.74 9.54 0.86
N THR A 79 2.26 8.46 1.52
CA THR A 79 3.15 7.36 1.90
C THR A 79 3.55 6.60 0.63
N PRO A 80 4.86 6.35 0.38
CA PRO A 80 5.33 5.86 -0.92
C PRO A 80 5.18 4.34 -1.08
N THR A 81 4.23 3.75 -0.37
CA THR A 81 4.09 2.30 -0.19
C THR A 81 3.59 1.57 -1.45
N ALA A 82 2.98 2.28 -2.40
CA ALA A 82 2.53 1.71 -3.66
C ALA A 82 3.67 1.27 -4.61
N THR A 83 4.90 1.78 -4.40
CA THR A 83 6.06 1.53 -5.26
C THR A 83 7.29 1.14 -4.42
N PRO A 84 7.34 -0.08 -3.87
CA PRO A 84 8.52 -0.54 -3.14
C PRO A 84 9.79 -0.46 -4.01
N PRO A 85 10.93 -0.08 -3.44
CA PRO A 85 12.18 0.07 -4.18
C PRO A 85 12.77 -1.28 -4.60
N ALA A 86 13.64 -1.25 -5.64
CA ALA A 86 14.26 -2.45 -6.19
C ALA A 86 15.06 -3.24 -5.15
N TRP A 87 15.76 -2.57 -4.23
CA TRP A 87 16.52 -3.23 -3.18
C TRP A 87 15.63 -4.11 -2.30
N LEU A 88 14.36 -3.68 -2.04
CA LEU A 88 13.42 -4.42 -1.20
C LEU A 88 13.06 -5.76 -1.85
N THR A 89 12.63 -5.75 -3.09
CA THR A 89 12.20 -6.97 -3.80
C THR A 89 13.38 -7.87 -4.17
N THR A 90 14.59 -7.32 -4.33
CA THR A 90 15.81 -8.09 -4.57
C THR A 90 16.26 -8.81 -3.31
N LYS A 91 16.23 -8.11 -2.16
CA LYS A 91 16.66 -8.67 -0.86
C LYS A 91 15.61 -9.60 -0.25
N TYR A 92 14.33 -9.32 -0.53
CA TYR A 92 13.18 -10.02 0.04
C TYR A 92 12.19 -10.44 -1.07
N PRO A 93 12.59 -11.39 -1.94
CA PRO A 93 11.75 -11.81 -3.08
C PRO A 93 10.40 -12.38 -2.68
N GLU A 94 10.25 -12.86 -1.43
CA GLU A 94 8.99 -13.30 -0.83
C GLU A 94 7.94 -12.16 -0.68
N THR A 95 8.34 -10.92 -0.92
CA THR A 95 7.42 -9.77 -0.94
C THR A 95 6.68 -9.65 -2.26
N LEU A 96 7.17 -10.30 -3.31
CA LEU A 96 6.56 -10.24 -4.63
C LEU A 96 5.23 -11.00 -4.66
N ASN A 97 4.26 -10.41 -5.36
CA ASN A 97 2.99 -11.05 -5.63
C ASN A 97 3.12 -12.12 -6.73
N ALA A 98 2.16 -13.02 -6.81
CA ALA A 98 2.04 -14.00 -7.86
C ALA A 98 0.65 -13.97 -8.50
N ALA A 99 0.59 -14.30 -9.77
CA ALA A 99 -0.66 -14.53 -10.48
C ALA A 99 -1.29 -15.87 -10.07
N GLN A 100 -2.58 -16.03 -10.36
CA GLN A 100 -3.32 -17.25 -10.06
C GLN A 100 -2.69 -18.52 -10.68
N ASN A 101 -2.04 -18.42 -11.82
CA ASN A 101 -1.32 -19.53 -12.47
C ASN A 101 0.05 -19.84 -11.83
N GLY A 102 0.45 -19.11 -10.79
CA GLY A 102 1.71 -19.30 -10.08
C GLY A 102 2.90 -18.51 -10.62
N MET A 103 2.73 -17.70 -11.67
CA MET A 103 3.77 -16.81 -12.17
C MET A 103 4.03 -15.71 -11.13
N VAL A 104 5.27 -15.60 -10.68
CA VAL A 104 5.70 -14.53 -9.75
C VAL A 104 5.96 -13.26 -10.56
N TYR A 105 5.39 -12.14 -10.13
CA TYR A 105 5.68 -10.84 -10.72
C TYR A 105 7.11 -10.39 -10.39
N GLN A 106 7.66 -9.54 -11.25
CA GLN A 106 8.97 -8.94 -11.02
C GLN A 106 8.83 -7.51 -10.52
N HIS A 107 9.92 -6.99 -9.96
CA HIS A 107 10.02 -5.57 -9.66
C HIS A 107 9.78 -4.73 -10.93
N GLY A 108 9.03 -3.66 -10.79
CA GLY A 108 8.79 -2.67 -11.83
C GLY A 108 7.42 -2.02 -11.68
N GLN A 109 7.34 -0.75 -12.00
CA GLN A 109 6.13 0.05 -11.84
C GLN A 109 5.57 -0.01 -10.41
N ARG A 110 4.27 -0.23 -10.24
CA ARG A 110 3.62 -0.30 -8.93
C ARG A 110 2.84 -1.61 -8.74
N ARG A 111 2.50 -1.96 -7.49
CA ARG A 111 1.64 -3.11 -7.15
C ARG A 111 2.21 -4.49 -7.46
N HIS A 112 3.53 -4.62 -7.61
CA HIS A 112 4.18 -5.91 -7.81
C HIS A 112 4.37 -6.73 -6.51
N PHE A 113 3.95 -6.22 -5.38
CA PHE A 113 4.11 -6.82 -4.05
C PHE A 113 2.79 -7.38 -3.50
N THR A 114 2.88 -8.22 -2.47
CA THR A 114 1.70 -8.69 -1.72
C THR A 114 1.50 -7.95 -0.41
N TYR A 115 0.25 -7.58 -0.10
CA TYR A 115 -0.13 -7.00 1.19
C TYR A 115 0.06 -7.96 2.38
N ASN A 116 0.15 -9.27 2.14
CA ASN A 116 0.23 -10.27 3.19
C ASN A 116 1.67 -10.67 3.56
N SER A 117 2.69 -10.14 2.86
CA SER A 117 4.07 -10.33 3.27
C SER A 117 4.36 -9.59 4.59
N PRO A 118 4.76 -10.31 5.66
CA PRO A 118 5.16 -9.66 6.92
C PRO A 118 6.35 -8.71 6.75
N VAL A 119 7.28 -9.05 5.85
CA VAL A 119 8.44 -8.23 5.53
C VAL A 119 8.01 -6.93 4.89
N TYR A 120 7.16 -6.99 3.84
CA TYR A 120 6.62 -5.79 3.22
C TYR A 120 5.90 -4.90 4.24
N ARG A 121 5.00 -5.46 5.05
CA ARG A 121 4.26 -4.72 6.08
C ARG A 121 5.19 -4.00 7.06
N LYS A 122 6.24 -4.68 7.52
CA LYS A 122 7.24 -4.10 8.44
C LYS A 122 7.96 -2.93 7.80
N LEU A 123 8.41 -3.07 6.55
CA LEU A 123 9.17 -2.03 5.85
C LEU A 123 8.28 -0.86 5.45
N ALA A 124 7.05 -1.12 4.99
CA ALA A 124 6.05 -0.09 4.68
C ALA A 124 5.67 0.75 5.93
N ALA A 125 5.48 0.09 7.08
CA ALA A 125 5.24 0.79 8.35
C ALA A 125 6.46 1.61 8.79
N ARG A 126 7.68 1.12 8.54
CA ARG A 126 8.93 1.84 8.86
C ARG A 126 9.06 3.12 8.07
N ILE A 127 8.94 3.07 6.74
CA ILE A 127 9.07 4.28 5.91
C ILE A 127 7.96 5.29 6.23
N ALA A 128 6.72 4.84 6.39
CA ALA A 128 5.62 5.73 6.76
C ALA A 128 5.87 6.44 8.11
N ARG A 129 6.40 5.71 9.10
CA ARG A 129 6.77 6.28 10.42
C ARG A 129 7.92 7.27 10.30
N GLN A 130 8.99 6.95 9.57
CA GLN A 130 10.13 7.85 9.39
C GLN A 130 9.70 9.17 8.76
N MET A 131 8.90 9.13 7.72
CA MET A 131 8.35 10.34 7.09
C MET A 131 7.44 11.11 8.06
N ALA A 132 6.56 10.42 8.78
CA ALA A 132 5.65 11.05 9.72
C ALA A 132 6.39 11.75 10.87
N GLU A 133 7.40 11.11 11.44
CA GLU A 133 8.24 11.67 12.51
C GLU A 133 9.02 12.89 12.03
N TYR A 134 9.56 12.82 10.80
CA TYR A 134 10.36 13.89 10.24
C TYR A 134 9.54 15.15 9.91
N TYR A 135 8.36 14.98 9.29
CA TYR A 135 7.53 16.11 8.81
C TYR A 135 6.40 16.56 9.77
N LYS A 136 6.26 15.94 10.95
CA LYS A 136 5.15 16.20 11.88
C LYS A 136 4.89 17.67 12.24
N ASP A 137 5.97 18.45 12.37
CA ASP A 137 5.92 19.84 12.82
C ASP A 137 6.09 20.83 11.66
N HIS A 138 6.15 20.36 10.42
CA HIS A 138 6.36 21.24 9.28
C HIS A 138 5.09 22.04 8.95
N PRO A 139 5.12 23.40 8.95
CA PRO A 139 3.92 24.23 8.88
C PRO A 139 3.16 24.15 7.55
N ALA A 140 3.81 23.69 6.47
CA ALA A 140 3.17 23.52 5.18
C ALA A 140 2.44 22.15 5.08
N VAL A 141 2.86 21.13 5.84
CA VAL A 141 2.28 19.80 5.77
C VAL A 141 0.97 19.76 6.58
N ILE A 142 -0.14 19.55 5.89
CA ILE A 142 -1.48 19.62 6.47
C ILE A 142 -2.20 18.27 6.53
N GLY A 143 -1.62 17.23 5.94
CA GLY A 143 -2.24 15.91 5.92
C GLY A 143 -1.42 14.87 5.18
N TRP A 144 -1.94 13.64 5.22
CA TRP A 144 -1.34 12.45 4.64
C TRP A 144 -2.32 11.74 3.70
N GLN A 145 -1.82 11.28 2.57
CA GLN A 145 -2.46 10.24 1.78
C GLN A 145 -1.82 8.90 2.14
N ILE A 146 -2.64 7.97 2.61
CA ILE A 146 -2.17 6.63 2.95
C ILE A 146 -2.23 5.75 1.72
N ASP A 147 -1.06 5.33 1.23
CA ASP A 147 -0.92 4.53 0.01
C ASP A 147 -1.54 5.24 -1.21
N ASN A 148 -1.67 4.54 -2.33
CA ASN A 148 -2.30 5.08 -3.53
C ASN A 148 -3.08 3.98 -4.26
N GLU A 149 -4.37 4.20 -4.54
CA GLU A 149 -5.22 3.35 -5.40
C GLU A 149 -5.12 1.84 -5.08
N LEU A 150 -5.47 1.45 -3.85
CA LEU A 150 -5.26 0.11 -3.28
C LEU A 150 -5.64 -1.07 -4.19
N ASN A 151 -6.66 -0.93 -5.03
CA ASN A 151 -7.15 -1.99 -5.93
C ASN A 151 -6.92 -1.67 -7.41
N CYS A 152 -6.08 -0.68 -7.73
CA CYS A 152 -5.71 -0.36 -9.10
C CYS A 152 -4.63 -1.33 -9.59
N GLU A 153 -4.76 -1.83 -10.80
CA GLU A 153 -3.86 -2.76 -11.48
C GLU A 153 -3.78 -4.15 -10.85
N MET A 154 -3.86 -4.28 -9.54
CA MET A 154 -3.77 -5.55 -8.82
C MET A 154 -4.76 -5.59 -7.67
N ASN A 155 -5.70 -6.52 -7.74
CA ASN A 155 -6.74 -6.75 -6.73
C ASN A 155 -6.80 -8.21 -6.23
N VAL A 156 -5.85 -9.03 -6.69
CA VAL A 156 -5.74 -10.44 -6.35
C VAL A 156 -4.29 -10.81 -6.03
N PHE A 157 -4.08 -11.72 -5.09
CA PHE A 157 -2.78 -12.00 -4.52
C PHE A 157 -2.65 -13.50 -4.30
N TYR A 158 -1.68 -14.15 -4.95
CA TYR A 158 -1.51 -15.60 -4.94
C TYR A 158 -0.08 -16.04 -4.59
N SER A 159 0.67 -15.20 -3.87
CA SER A 159 2.00 -15.58 -3.36
C SER A 159 1.89 -16.60 -2.22
N GLN A 160 3.01 -17.18 -1.83
CA GLN A 160 3.05 -18.08 -0.67
C GLN A 160 2.58 -17.38 0.62
N ALA A 161 2.91 -16.12 0.81
CA ALA A 161 2.44 -15.34 1.95
C ALA A 161 0.91 -15.21 1.96
N ASP A 162 0.30 -15.09 0.78
CA ASP A 162 -1.16 -15.00 0.65
C ASP A 162 -1.84 -16.32 0.99
N HIS A 163 -1.29 -17.45 0.55
CA HIS A 163 -1.82 -18.77 0.92
C HIS A 163 -1.79 -19.00 2.43
N ILE A 164 -0.69 -18.62 3.08
CA ILE A 164 -0.55 -18.75 4.54
C ILE A 164 -1.57 -17.85 5.26
N ALA A 165 -1.65 -16.58 4.83
CA ALA A 165 -2.57 -15.62 5.43
C ALA A 165 -4.04 -16.00 5.21
N PHE A 166 -4.38 -16.58 4.04
CA PHE A 166 -5.72 -17.07 3.74
C PHE A 166 -6.13 -18.22 4.66
N ARG A 167 -5.22 -19.18 4.90
CA ARG A 167 -5.48 -20.26 5.87
C ARG A 167 -5.77 -19.72 7.27
N SER A 168 -4.95 -18.78 7.74
CA SER A 168 -5.17 -18.14 9.06
C SER A 168 -6.52 -17.42 9.10
N TRP A 169 -6.88 -16.68 8.06
CA TRP A 169 -8.17 -15.99 7.93
C TRP A 169 -9.36 -16.99 7.96
N LEU A 170 -9.22 -18.13 7.28
CA LEU A 170 -10.24 -19.18 7.30
C LEU A 170 -10.34 -19.86 8.68
N GLN A 171 -9.21 -20.07 9.36
CA GLN A 171 -9.20 -20.59 10.73
C GLN A 171 -9.92 -19.67 11.71
N GLU A 172 -9.71 -18.38 11.61
CA GLU A 172 -10.46 -17.39 12.40
C GLU A 172 -11.96 -17.42 12.09
N LYS A 173 -12.32 -17.57 10.82
CA LYS A 173 -13.70 -17.55 10.36
C LYS A 173 -14.47 -18.80 10.71
N TYR A 174 -13.89 -19.98 10.52
CA TYR A 174 -14.57 -21.27 10.61
C TYR A 174 -14.21 -22.07 11.86
N GLY A 175 -13.12 -21.76 12.53
CA GLY A 175 -12.65 -22.45 13.72
C GLY A 175 -12.04 -23.81 13.41
N THR A 176 -12.78 -24.72 12.77
CA THR A 176 -12.32 -26.08 12.47
C THR A 176 -12.38 -26.41 10.98
N LEU A 177 -11.55 -27.36 10.57
CA LEU A 177 -11.53 -27.84 9.19
C LEU A 177 -12.84 -28.55 8.79
N GLU A 178 -13.50 -29.17 9.75
CA GLU A 178 -14.82 -29.79 9.55
C GLU A 178 -15.88 -28.73 9.19
N GLN A 179 -15.91 -27.62 9.93
CA GLN A 179 -16.81 -26.50 9.64
C GLN A 179 -16.52 -25.87 8.27
N LEU A 180 -15.25 -25.73 7.90
CA LEU A 180 -14.85 -25.27 6.58
C LEU A 180 -15.36 -26.21 5.48
N ASN A 181 -15.09 -27.50 5.60
CA ASN A 181 -15.52 -28.53 4.64
C ASN A 181 -17.04 -28.53 4.45
N HIS A 182 -17.79 -28.42 5.55
CA HIS A 182 -19.24 -28.31 5.52
C HIS A 182 -19.69 -27.03 4.79
N ALA A 183 -19.14 -25.88 5.15
CA ALA A 183 -19.51 -24.58 4.59
C ALA A 183 -19.22 -24.48 3.08
N TRP A 184 -18.13 -25.11 2.62
CA TRP A 184 -17.77 -25.13 1.21
C TRP A 184 -18.41 -26.27 0.42
N GLY A 185 -19.13 -27.20 1.10
CA GLY A 185 -19.68 -28.39 0.46
C GLY A 185 -18.60 -29.28 -0.14
N ALA A 186 -17.47 -29.40 0.55
CA ALA A 186 -16.24 -30.00 0.04
C ALA A 186 -16.34 -31.50 -0.28
N VAL A 187 -17.42 -32.18 0.14
CA VAL A 187 -17.71 -33.57 -0.23
C VAL A 187 -17.93 -33.74 -1.74
N PHE A 188 -18.39 -32.65 -2.43
CA PHE A 188 -18.58 -32.67 -3.86
C PHE A 188 -17.25 -32.83 -4.60
N TRP A 189 -17.16 -33.84 -5.46
CA TRP A 189 -15.96 -34.21 -6.21
C TRP A 189 -14.71 -34.42 -5.35
N ASN A 190 -14.91 -34.94 -4.13
CA ASN A 190 -13.82 -35.25 -3.23
C ASN A 190 -12.87 -34.11 -2.92
N GLN A 191 -13.42 -32.92 -2.68
CA GLN A 191 -12.66 -31.72 -2.32
C GLN A 191 -12.44 -31.59 -0.80
N THR A 192 -12.79 -32.61 -0.01
CA THR A 192 -12.67 -32.60 1.46
C THR A 192 -11.22 -32.48 1.90
N TYR A 193 -10.95 -31.49 2.73
CA TYR A 193 -9.63 -31.26 3.33
C TYR A 193 -9.52 -32.04 4.66
N SER A 194 -8.37 -32.65 4.89
CA SER A 194 -8.01 -33.36 6.13
C SER A 194 -6.90 -32.63 6.92
N ASP A 195 -6.28 -31.60 6.30
CA ASP A 195 -5.25 -30.78 6.91
C ASP A 195 -5.37 -29.35 6.37
N TRP A 196 -5.10 -28.36 7.23
CA TRP A 196 -5.10 -26.94 6.81
C TRP A 196 -4.05 -26.64 5.74
N GLU A 197 -2.93 -27.34 5.72
CA GLU A 197 -1.90 -27.17 4.69
C GLU A 197 -2.36 -27.56 3.28
N GLN A 198 -3.45 -28.29 3.15
CA GLN A 198 -4.08 -28.63 1.87
C GLN A 198 -4.94 -27.51 1.31
N VAL A 199 -5.26 -26.49 2.13
CA VAL A 199 -6.12 -25.39 1.74
C VAL A 199 -5.28 -24.27 1.11
N TYR A 200 -5.61 -23.91 -0.12
CA TYR A 200 -4.95 -22.86 -0.90
C TYR A 200 -5.97 -21.90 -1.50
N LEU A 201 -5.53 -20.70 -1.82
CA LEU A 201 -6.23 -19.82 -2.76
C LEU A 201 -6.41 -20.55 -4.11
N THR A 202 -7.55 -20.34 -4.77
CA THR A 202 -7.92 -21.10 -5.97
C THR A 202 -6.90 -20.92 -7.09
N ARG A 203 -6.35 -22.01 -7.56
CA ARG A 203 -5.52 -22.06 -8.77
C ARG A 203 -6.31 -22.66 -9.93
N PRO A 204 -5.90 -22.39 -11.19
CA PRO A 204 -6.50 -23.05 -12.34
C PRO A 204 -6.43 -24.59 -12.19
N THR A 205 -7.56 -25.24 -12.36
CA THR A 205 -7.69 -26.69 -12.40
C THR A 205 -8.14 -27.15 -13.79
N VAL A 206 -8.12 -28.44 -14.04
CA VAL A 206 -8.63 -28.99 -15.32
C VAL A 206 -10.13 -28.68 -15.50
N SER A 207 -10.88 -28.66 -14.39
CA SER A 207 -12.29 -28.25 -14.43
C SER A 207 -12.44 -26.73 -14.31
N ASN A 208 -13.26 -26.16 -15.18
CA ASN A 208 -13.60 -24.74 -15.13
C ASN A 208 -14.73 -24.41 -14.14
N ALA A 209 -15.04 -25.30 -13.21
CA ALA A 209 -16.09 -25.13 -12.20
C ALA A 209 -15.47 -24.88 -10.80
N PRO A 210 -15.04 -23.64 -10.48
CA PRO A 210 -14.51 -23.32 -9.17
C PRO A 210 -15.60 -23.45 -8.11
N ASN A 211 -15.20 -23.82 -6.88
CA ASN A 211 -16.12 -23.83 -5.75
C ASN A 211 -16.59 -22.38 -5.45
N PRO A 212 -17.92 -22.08 -5.56
CA PRO A 212 -18.40 -20.71 -5.40
C PRO A 212 -18.23 -20.18 -3.97
N HIS A 213 -18.27 -21.03 -2.96
CA HIS A 213 -18.08 -20.63 -1.56
C HIS A 213 -16.62 -20.25 -1.30
N GLN A 214 -15.67 -21.06 -1.79
CA GLN A 214 -14.26 -20.71 -1.76
C GLN A 214 -13.98 -19.41 -2.49
N SER A 215 -14.49 -19.24 -3.70
CA SER A 215 -14.29 -18.01 -4.49
C SER A 215 -14.85 -16.77 -3.79
N LEU A 216 -15.96 -16.89 -3.05
CA LEU A 216 -16.50 -15.79 -2.26
C LEU A 216 -15.59 -15.44 -1.07
N ASP A 217 -15.04 -16.44 -0.41
CA ASP A 217 -14.14 -16.25 0.71
C ASP A 217 -12.80 -15.62 0.25
N GLU A 218 -12.29 -16.01 -0.90
CA GLU A 218 -11.11 -15.37 -1.49
C GLU A 218 -11.33 -13.88 -1.74
N LYS A 219 -12.47 -13.50 -2.32
CA LYS A 219 -12.78 -12.09 -2.55
C LYS A 219 -12.86 -11.28 -1.25
N ARG A 220 -13.45 -11.86 -0.20
CA ARG A 220 -13.50 -11.23 1.12
C ARG A 220 -12.12 -11.10 1.73
N PHE A 221 -11.31 -12.15 1.66
CA PHE A 221 -9.94 -12.16 2.13
C PHE A 221 -9.09 -11.08 1.44
N PHE A 222 -9.18 -10.94 0.11
CA PHE A 222 -8.43 -9.90 -0.61
C PHE A 222 -8.85 -8.49 -0.16
N SER A 223 -10.13 -8.25 0.05
CA SER A 223 -10.62 -6.97 0.57
C SER A 223 -10.10 -6.70 1.98
N ASP A 224 -10.14 -7.68 2.86
CA ASP A 224 -9.66 -7.56 4.24
C ASP A 224 -8.14 -7.35 4.28
N SER A 225 -7.39 -8.00 3.39
CA SER A 225 -5.94 -7.81 3.24
C SER A 225 -5.57 -6.38 2.86
N ALA A 226 -6.29 -5.78 1.91
CA ALA A 226 -6.07 -4.38 1.52
C ALA A 226 -6.39 -3.41 2.67
N ILE A 227 -7.51 -3.62 3.37
CA ILE A 227 -7.90 -2.82 4.53
C ILE A 227 -6.86 -2.94 5.66
N CYS A 228 -6.38 -4.15 5.93
CA CYS A 228 -5.36 -4.37 6.96
C CYS A 228 -4.06 -3.64 6.62
N SER A 229 -3.61 -3.69 5.37
CA SER A 229 -2.40 -2.99 4.93
C SER A 229 -2.53 -1.47 5.07
N SER A 230 -3.66 -0.89 4.67
CA SER A 230 -3.90 0.55 4.83
C SER A 230 -3.94 0.99 6.30
N ARG A 231 -4.51 0.17 7.19
CA ARG A 231 -4.52 0.43 8.64
C ARG A 231 -3.11 0.45 9.24
N ILE A 232 -2.22 -0.44 8.82
CA ILE A 232 -0.83 -0.48 9.29
C ILE A 232 -0.11 0.82 8.91
N ALA A 233 -0.24 1.27 7.67
CA ALA A 233 0.35 2.53 7.23
C ALA A 233 -0.26 3.74 7.95
N SER A 234 -1.59 3.76 8.12
CA SER A 234 -2.31 4.83 8.82
C SER A 234 -1.91 4.92 10.30
N SER A 235 -1.81 3.80 11.02
CA SER A 235 -1.39 3.80 12.43
C SER A 235 0.04 4.31 12.61
N SER A 236 0.90 4.10 11.62
CA SER A 236 2.27 4.61 11.61
C SER A 236 2.33 6.14 11.45
N CYS A 237 1.35 6.74 10.77
CA CYS A 237 1.23 8.19 10.62
C CYS A 237 0.38 8.86 11.73
N GLY A 238 -0.53 8.12 12.35
CA GLY A 238 -1.56 8.68 13.25
C GLY A 238 -1.24 8.65 14.75
N GLN A 239 -0.17 8.03 15.21
CA GLN A 239 0.19 7.97 16.63
C GLN A 239 0.66 9.31 17.25
N GLN A 240 0.56 10.42 16.53
CA GLN A 240 1.01 11.74 16.98
C GLN A 240 -0.12 12.77 17.19
N GLY A 241 -1.37 12.36 17.15
CA GLY A 241 -2.54 13.25 17.32
C GLY A 241 -3.29 13.14 18.65
N GLY A 242 -2.65 12.65 19.72
CA GLY A 242 -3.27 12.45 21.02
C GLY A 242 -2.35 12.83 22.16
N ALA A 243 -2.25 14.13 22.45
CA ALA A 243 -1.86 14.69 23.73
C ALA A 243 -2.65 15.98 23.94
#